data_56ea0165580c48d7b68ab757c9f7634b
#
_entry.id   56ea0165580c48d7b68ab757c9f7634b
#
_cell.length_a   1.000
_cell.length_b   1.000
_cell.length_c   1.000
_cell.angle_alpha   90.00
_cell.angle_beta   90.00
_cell.angle_gamma   90.00
#
_symmetry.space_group_name_H-M   'P 1'
#
loop_
_entity.id
_entity.type
_entity.pdbx_description
1 polymer ?
#
loop_
_entity_poly.entity_id
_entity_poly.type
_entity_poly.pdbx_seq_one_letter_code
_entity_poly.pdbx_strand_id
1 'polypeptide(L)'
;MSSTETTNTNPGKKRVVVICPGRGTYNKEELGYLQRLHADKTELVEVIDNYRAGQGQQSISELDGMDKYSMRLHTAGENASALIYACAAADYQAINRDEYDIVAVTGNSMGWYIALAVAGALKPEAAIELINTMGSMMTDGVIGGQMIYPVINEDWQQDDEVRKQVLAWMDEVNQIAGAEVHISIELGGYLVFGGNKEGLAALEQKLPVVQDRYPMNLFNHAAFHTPLLQGTSEKAKTMLAKSLFDKPQVPMIDGEGQIWQPYGADLDALYDYTLGTQVVAPYNFSKAIEVAIKEYAPDKLIILGPGATLGGAVAQCLIRHQWLGMQTKADFISQQKEEPFILAMGLEDQRKLVIAGDSSGS
;
A
#
# COMPACT_ATOMS: atom_id res chain seq x y z
N MET A 1 8.08 19.58 34.46
CA MET A 1 6.61 19.50 34.43
C MET A 1 6.26 18.80 33.15
N SER A 2 6.01 17.51 33.24
CA SER A 2 5.68 16.65 32.08
C SER A 2 4.21 16.85 31.77
N SER A 3 3.90 17.53 30.66
CA SER A 3 2.57 17.58 30.10
C SER A 3 2.35 16.26 29.35
N THR A 4 1.72 15.30 29.98
CA THR A 4 1.09 14.17 29.32
C THR A 4 0.00 14.72 28.39
N GLU A 5 0.28 14.80 27.09
CA GLU A 5 -0.75 14.97 26.09
C GLU A 5 -1.67 13.75 26.17
N THR A 6 -2.81 13.95 26.77
CA THR A 6 -3.92 13.02 26.72
C THR A 6 -4.40 12.93 25.29
N THR A 7 -4.07 11.83 24.61
CA THR A 7 -4.78 11.41 23.41
C THR A 7 -6.26 11.35 23.78
N ASN A 8 -7.05 12.21 23.19
CA ASN A 8 -8.49 12.29 23.40
C ASN A 8 -9.14 11.08 22.71
N THR A 9 -8.99 9.91 23.31
CA THR A 9 -9.66 8.68 22.86
C THR A 9 -11.12 8.79 23.29
N ASN A 10 -12.00 8.79 22.32
CA ASN A 10 -13.44 8.75 22.57
C ASN A 10 -13.76 7.44 23.31
N PRO A 11 -14.18 7.48 24.58
CA PRO A 11 -14.34 6.26 25.35
C PRO A 11 -15.45 5.40 24.75
N GLY A 12 -15.12 4.18 24.35
CA GLY A 12 -16.04 3.18 23.80
C GLY A 12 -15.82 2.81 22.32
N LYS A 13 -15.03 3.58 21.55
CA LYS A 13 -14.70 3.21 20.17
C LYS A 13 -13.46 2.31 20.11
N LYS A 14 -13.46 1.36 19.18
CA LYS A 14 -12.29 0.53 18.88
C LYS A 14 -11.23 1.36 18.17
N ARG A 15 -10.02 1.33 18.68
CA ARG A 15 -8.87 1.99 18.06
C ARG A 15 -8.39 1.18 16.85
N VAL A 16 -8.24 1.84 15.70
CA VAL A 16 -7.83 1.15 14.48
C VAL A 16 -6.69 1.88 13.77
N VAL A 17 -5.79 1.10 13.18
CA VAL A 17 -4.86 1.58 12.16
C VAL A 17 -5.39 1.17 10.80
N VAL A 18 -5.45 2.13 9.88
CA VAL A 18 -5.88 1.92 8.51
C VAL A 18 -4.67 1.69 7.61
N ILE A 19 -4.74 0.68 6.75
CA ILE A 19 -3.68 0.27 5.83
C ILE A 19 -4.17 0.47 4.40
N CYS A 20 -3.45 1.29 3.64
CA CYS A 20 -3.77 1.61 2.25
C CYS A 20 -3.05 0.65 1.28
N PRO A 21 -3.75 0.12 0.26
CA PRO A 21 -3.18 -0.81 -0.69
C PRO A 21 -2.24 -0.12 -1.67
N GLY A 22 -1.27 -0.88 -2.19
CA GLY A 22 -0.43 -0.51 -3.30
C GLY A 22 -0.95 -1.02 -4.65
N ARG A 23 -0.09 -0.97 -5.67
CA ARG A 23 -0.41 -1.49 -7.00
C ARG A 23 -0.59 -3.02 -6.97
N GLY A 24 -1.32 -3.54 -7.97
CA GLY A 24 -1.62 -4.96 -8.08
C GLY A 24 -2.86 -5.44 -7.33
N THR A 25 -3.66 -4.52 -6.77
CA THR A 25 -4.86 -4.84 -5.98
C THR A 25 -6.18 -4.67 -6.73
N TYR A 26 -6.18 -4.05 -7.91
CA TYR A 26 -7.37 -3.96 -8.76
C TYR A 26 -7.24 -4.97 -9.91
N ASN A 27 -7.90 -6.12 -9.76
CA ASN A 27 -7.87 -7.22 -10.71
C ASN A 27 -9.26 -7.46 -11.32
N LYS A 28 -9.45 -8.57 -12.00
CA LYS A 28 -10.71 -8.92 -12.66
C LYS A 28 -11.89 -8.96 -11.68
N GLU A 29 -11.66 -9.46 -10.48
CA GLU A 29 -12.66 -9.60 -9.43
C GLU A 29 -13.11 -8.24 -8.89
N GLU A 30 -12.27 -7.21 -8.99
CA GLU A 30 -12.53 -5.86 -8.52
C GLU A 30 -13.28 -4.98 -9.55
N LEU A 31 -13.43 -5.45 -10.80
CA LEU A 31 -14.15 -4.68 -11.82
C LEU A 31 -15.55 -4.32 -11.35
N GLY A 32 -15.92 -3.05 -11.44
CA GLY A 32 -17.19 -2.51 -10.94
C GLY A 32 -17.21 -2.22 -9.44
N TYR A 33 -16.06 -2.19 -8.77
CA TYR A 33 -15.97 -1.95 -7.32
C TYR A 33 -16.64 -0.64 -6.89
N LEU A 34 -16.37 0.45 -7.59
CA LEU A 34 -16.98 1.75 -7.29
C LEU A 34 -18.49 1.73 -7.50
N GLN A 35 -18.95 1.17 -8.60
CA GLN A 35 -20.40 1.11 -8.90
C GLN A 35 -21.17 0.23 -7.91
N ARG A 36 -20.59 -0.91 -7.51
CA ARG A 36 -21.24 -1.86 -6.61
C ARG A 36 -21.25 -1.41 -5.15
N LEU A 37 -20.19 -0.77 -4.70
CA LEU A 37 -19.96 -0.50 -3.27
C LEU A 37 -20.00 0.99 -2.91
N HIS A 38 -19.85 1.88 -3.89
CA HIS A 38 -19.61 3.31 -3.66
C HIS A 38 -20.35 4.23 -4.62
N ALA A 39 -21.54 3.82 -5.07
CA ALA A 39 -22.38 4.65 -5.96
C ALA A 39 -22.75 6.02 -5.33
N ASP A 40 -22.63 6.15 -4.00
CA ASP A 40 -22.89 7.37 -3.23
C ASP A 40 -21.68 8.32 -3.17
N LYS A 41 -20.47 7.90 -3.59
CA LYS A 41 -19.23 8.70 -3.49
C LYS A 41 -18.99 9.57 -4.74
N THR A 42 -20.04 10.21 -5.24
CA THR A 42 -20.00 10.96 -6.50
C THR A 42 -19.00 12.12 -6.48
N GLU A 43 -18.90 12.88 -5.38
CA GLU A 43 -17.99 14.01 -5.28
C GLU A 43 -16.52 13.58 -5.42
N LEU A 44 -16.14 12.48 -4.76
CA LEU A 44 -14.78 11.93 -4.89
C LEU A 44 -14.46 11.51 -6.32
N VAL A 45 -15.39 10.78 -6.93
CA VAL A 45 -15.24 10.28 -8.30
C VAL A 45 -15.18 11.43 -9.30
N GLU A 46 -16.01 12.46 -9.15
CA GLU A 46 -16.03 13.65 -10.00
C GLU A 46 -14.70 14.42 -9.95
N VAL A 47 -14.11 14.61 -8.78
CA VAL A 47 -12.79 15.27 -8.65
C VAL A 47 -11.73 14.51 -9.44
N ILE A 48 -11.71 13.18 -9.32
CA ILE A 48 -10.75 12.32 -10.02
C ILE A 48 -10.99 12.36 -11.52
N ASP A 49 -12.23 12.17 -11.96
CA ASP A 49 -12.60 12.13 -13.37
C ASP A 49 -12.36 13.46 -14.08
N ASN A 50 -12.67 14.59 -13.42
CA ASN A 50 -12.42 15.93 -13.96
C ASN A 50 -10.91 16.19 -14.14
N TYR A 51 -10.08 15.79 -13.17
CA TYR A 51 -8.65 15.90 -13.30
C TYR A 51 -8.13 15.09 -14.50
N ARG A 52 -8.54 13.83 -14.61
CA ARG A 52 -8.13 12.93 -15.68
C ARG A 52 -8.59 13.41 -17.05
N ALA A 53 -9.81 13.94 -17.15
CA ALA A 53 -10.32 14.55 -18.39
C ALA A 53 -9.44 15.73 -18.82
N GLY A 54 -9.00 16.58 -17.88
CA GLY A 54 -8.04 17.65 -18.12
C GLY A 54 -6.67 17.17 -18.63
N GLN A 55 -6.29 15.93 -18.32
CA GLN A 55 -5.07 15.27 -18.80
C GLN A 55 -5.28 14.47 -20.11
N GLY A 56 -6.49 14.47 -20.67
CA GLY A 56 -6.82 13.66 -21.86
C GLY A 56 -6.85 12.16 -21.58
N GLN A 57 -7.06 11.75 -20.33
CA GLN A 57 -7.10 10.36 -19.91
C GLN A 57 -8.53 9.87 -19.73
N GLN A 58 -8.74 8.56 -19.86
CA GLN A 58 -10.03 7.93 -19.62
C GLN A 58 -10.43 8.07 -18.14
N SER A 59 -11.70 8.31 -17.88
CA SER A 59 -12.23 8.44 -16.52
C SER A 59 -12.14 7.12 -15.75
N ILE A 60 -12.04 7.20 -14.42
CA ILE A 60 -12.10 5.98 -13.58
C ILE A 60 -13.50 5.38 -13.59
N SER A 61 -14.54 6.20 -13.76
CA SER A 61 -15.93 5.73 -13.91
C SER A 61 -16.09 4.83 -15.12
N GLU A 62 -15.50 5.21 -16.27
CA GLU A 62 -15.50 4.37 -17.47
C GLU A 62 -14.66 3.10 -17.27
N LEU A 63 -13.46 3.23 -16.68
CA LEU A 63 -12.56 2.08 -16.45
C LEU A 63 -13.20 1.05 -15.51
N ASP A 64 -13.78 1.50 -14.39
CA ASP A 64 -14.46 0.62 -13.43
C ASP A 64 -15.76 0.04 -14.01
N GLY A 65 -16.45 0.79 -14.84
CA GLY A 65 -17.73 0.43 -15.46
C GLY A 65 -17.62 -0.39 -16.76
N MET A 66 -16.43 -0.82 -17.17
CA MET A 66 -16.28 -1.62 -18.38
C MET A 66 -16.93 -3.00 -18.24
N ASP A 67 -17.50 -3.53 -19.33
CA ASP A 67 -18.08 -4.88 -19.35
C ASP A 67 -17.05 -5.99 -19.13
N LYS A 68 -15.79 -5.73 -19.49
CA LYS A 68 -14.71 -6.71 -19.40
C LYS A 68 -13.43 -6.08 -18.86
N TYR A 69 -12.81 -6.79 -17.93
CA TYR A 69 -11.48 -6.46 -17.45
C TYR A 69 -10.42 -6.64 -18.55
N SER A 70 -9.57 -5.66 -18.70
CA SER A 70 -8.39 -5.71 -19.58
C SER A 70 -7.14 -5.58 -18.72
N MET A 71 -6.35 -6.64 -18.62
CA MET A 71 -5.10 -6.59 -17.87
C MET A 71 -4.21 -5.44 -18.34
N ARG A 72 -4.04 -5.28 -19.67
CA ARG A 72 -3.20 -4.22 -20.23
C ARG A 72 -3.69 -2.82 -19.82
N LEU A 73 -5.00 -2.58 -19.82
CA LEU A 73 -5.57 -1.27 -19.56
C LEU A 73 -5.65 -0.97 -18.06
N HIS A 74 -6.18 -1.91 -17.27
CA HIS A 74 -6.44 -1.70 -15.84
C HIS A 74 -5.19 -1.78 -14.97
N THR A 75 -4.09 -2.41 -15.45
CA THR A 75 -2.82 -2.46 -14.71
C THR A 75 -1.81 -1.42 -15.18
N ALA A 76 -2.09 -0.69 -16.26
CA ALA A 76 -1.25 0.43 -16.68
C ALA A 76 -1.17 1.47 -15.56
N GLY A 77 0.04 1.99 -15.30
CA GLY A 77 0.31 2.83 -14.12
C GLY A 77 -0.61 4.03 -13.98
N GLU A 78 -0.87 4.72 -15.07
CA GLU A 78 -1.76 5.90 -15.13
C GLU A 78 -3.22 5.56 -14.79
N ASN A 79 -3.67 4.35 -15.08
CA ASN A 79 -5.05 3.91 -14.80
C ASN A 79 -5.16 3.21 -13.44
N ALA A 80 -4.26 2.27 -13.16
CA ALA A 80 -4.26 1.50 -11.93
C ALA A 80 -4.15 2.40 -10.69
N SER A 81 -3.28 3.40 -10.72
CA SER A 81 -3.06 4.28 -9.58
C SER A 81 -4.30 5.07 -9.22
N ALA A 82 -4.98 5.66 -10.21
CA ALA A 82 -6.21 6.41 -10.00
C ALA A 82 -7.38 5.52 -9.55
N LEU A 83 -7.54 4.31 -10.14
CA LEU A 83 -8.56 3.34 -9.77
C LEU A 83 -8.40 2.87 -8.31
N ILE A 84 -7.19 2.46 -7.94
CA ILE A 84 -6.89 1.98 -6.58
C ILE A 84 -7.11 3.10 -5.57
N TYR A 85 -6.65 4.31 -5.88
CA TYR A 85 -6.91 5.48 -5.02
C TYR A 85 -8.39 5.74 -4.83
N ALA A 86 -9.18 5.76 -5.89
CA ALA A 86 -10.61 6.00 -5.79
C ALA A 86 -11.32 4.96 -4.91
N CYS A 87 -11.02 3.67 -5.14
CA CYS A 87 -11.60 2.58 -4.35
C CYS A 87 -11.20 2.68 -2.86
N ALA A 88 -9.92 2.89 -2.59
CA ALA A 88 -9.41 2.98 -1.21
C ALA A 88 -9.92 4.22 -0.47
N ALA A 89 -9.95 5.38 -1.13
CA ALA A 89 -10.49 6.61 -0.54
C ALA A 89 -12.00 6.50 -0.25
N ALA A 90 -12.76 5.87 -1.15
CA ALA A 90 -14.17 5.59 -0.94
C ALA A 90 -14.40 4.62 0.24
N ASP A 91 -13.58 3.56 0.35
CA ASP A 91 -13.61 2.65 1.50
C ASP A 91 -13.30 3.39 2.81
N TYR A 92 -12.30 4.25 2.82
CA TYR A 92 -11.96 5.04 4.00
C TYR A 92 -13.12 5.92 4.47
N GLN A 93 -13.83 6.54 3.53
CA GLN A 93 -15.04 7.33 3.84
C GLN A 93 -16.20 6.48 4.37
N ALA A 94 -16.24 5.18 4.03
CA ALA A 94 -17.28 4.27 4.45
C ALA A 94 -17.05 3.64 5.85
N ILE A 95 -15.87 3.82 6.44
CA ILE A 95 -15.58 3.31 7.80
C ILE A 95 -16.56 3.93 8.81
N ASN A 96 -17.20 3.09 9.60
CA ASN A 96 -18.12 3.51 10.68
C ASN A 96 -17.36 4.24 11.79
N ARG A 97 -17.44 5.57 11.80
CA ARG A 97 -16.77 6.44 12.78
C ARG A 97 -17.44 6.43 14.16
N ASP A 98 -18.62 5.87 14.28
CA ASP A 98 -19.27 5.70 15.59
C ASP A 98 -18.69 4.49 16.34
N GLU A 99 -18.19 3.50 15.61
CA GLU A 99 -17.58 2.30 16.18
C GLU A 99 -16.04 2.37 16.22
N TYR A 100 -15.41 3.02 15.23
CA TYR A 100 -13.96 3.02 15.05
C TYR A 100 -13.35 4.41 15.21
N ASP A 101 -12.25 4.46 15.99
CA ASP A 101 -11.38 5.61 16.11
C ASP A 101 -10.08 5.33 15.34
N ILE A 102 -9.84 6.07 14.25
CA ILE A 102 -8.64 5.90 13.44
C ILE A 102 -7.48 6.63 14.11
N VAL A 103 -6.56 5.88 14.67
CA VAL A 103 -5.42 6.41 15.45
C VAL A 103 -4.16 6.62 14.59
N ALA A 104 -4.03 5.93 13.47
CA ALA A 104 -2.97 6.13 12.48
C ALA A 104 -3.35 5.54 11.12
N VAL A 105 -2.64 5.98 10.09
CA VAL A 105 -2.76 5.47 8.72
C VAL A 105 -1.37 5.07 8.21
N THR A 106 -1.30 4.00 7.47
CA THR A 106 -0.10 3.59 6.72
C THR A 106 -0.48 3.03 5.37
N GLY A 107 0.49 2.64 4.57
CA GLY A 107 0.23 2.02 3.28
C GLY A 107 1.44 1.25 2.77
N ASN A 108 1.24 0.48 1.71
CA ASN A 108 2.31 -0.22 1.02
C ASN A 108 2.61 0.45 -0.32
N SER A 109 3.85 0.86 -0.54
CA SER A 109 4.30 1.41 -1.83
C SER A 109 3.47 2.65 -2.24
N MET A 110 2.74 2.59 -3.37
CA MET A 110 1.78 3.63 -3.77
C MET A 110 0.72 3.91 -2.69
N GLY A 111 0.45 2.95 -1.81
CA GLY A 111 -0.43 3.13 -0.66
C GLY A 111 -0.01 4.26 0.27
N TRP A 112 1.25 4.67 0.26
CA TRP A 112 1.70 5.87 0.95
C TRP A 112 1.03 7.15 0.40
N TYR A 113 0.89 7.27 -0.91
CA TYR A 113 0.19 8.42 -1.51
C TYR A 113 -1.29 8.46 -1.13
N ILE A 114 -1.91 7.27 -1.04
CA ILE A 114 -3.29 7.13 -0.57
C ILE A 114 -3.39 7.50 0.93
N ALA A 115 -2.41 7.07 1.74
CA ALA A 115 -2.34 7.44 3.16
C ALA A 115 -2.26 8.97 3.34
N LEU A 116 -1.44 9.66 2.55
CA LEU A 116 -1.39 11.13 2.53
C LEU A 116 -2.76 11.75 2.25
N ALA A 117 -3.48 11.22 1.27
CA ALA A 117 -4.81 11.69 0.90
C ALA A 117 -5.84 11.49 2.02
N VAL A 118 -5.96 10.26 2.52
CA VAL A 118 -6.99 9.92 3.53
C VAL A 118 -6.68 10.51 4.91
N ALA A 119 -5.41 10.74 5.22
CA ALA A 119 -4.99 11.42 6.44
C ALA A 119 -5.11 12.96 6.36
N GLY A 120 -5.51 13.50 5.22
CA GLY A 120 -5.70 14.95 5.02
C GLY A 120 -4.41 15.73 4.76
N ALA A 121 -3.29 15.07 4.50
CA ALA A 121 -2.04 15.72 4.09
C ALA A 121 -2.06 16.17 2.62
N LEU A 122 -3.00 15.69 1.83
CA LEU A 122 -3.31 16.14 0.48
C LEU A 122 -4.83 16.36 0.39
N LYS A 123 -5.24 17.54 -0.10
CA LYS A 123 -6.64 17.76 -0.48
C LYS A 123 -7.01 16.87 -1.68
N PRO A 124 -8.30 16.60 -1.94
CA PRO A 124 -8.70 15.69 -3.03
C PRO A 124 -8.08 16.04 -4.39
N GLU A 125 -8.01 17.31 -4.75
CA GLU A 125 -7.41 17.78 -6.01
C GLU A 125 -5.90 17.57 -6.03
N ALA A 126 -5.21 17.85 -4.92
CA ALA A 126 -3.78 17.62 -4.78
C ALA A 126 -3.46 16.10 -4.75
N ALA A 127 -4.33 15.30 -4.16
CA ALA A 127 -4.17 13.85 -4.10
C ALA A 127 -4.22 13.22 -5.49
N ILE A 128 -5.23 13.56 -6.29
CA ILE A 128 -5.30 13.01 -7.65
C ILE A 128 -4.18 13.56 -8.53
N GLU A 129 -3.79 14.82 -8.39
CA GLU A 129 -2.65 15.39 -9.10
C GLU A 129 -1.36 14.60 -8.82
N LEU A 130 -1.03 14.35 -7.55
CA LEU A 130 0.15 13.59 -7.17
C LEU A 130 0.06 12.13 -7.64
N ILE A 131 -1.02 11.45 -7.33
CA ILE A 131 -1.18 10.01 -7.63
C ILE A 131 -1.19 9.77 -9.14
N ASN A 132 -1.90 10.59 -9.90
CA ASN A 132 -1.97 10.47 -11.35
C ASN A 132 -0.63 10.81 -12.03
N THR A 133 0.06 11.85 -11.55
CA THR A 133 1.39 12.22 -12.03
C THR A 133 2.39 11.10 -11.80
N MET A 134 2.46 10.57 -10.58
CA MET A 134 3.37 9.47 -10.26
C MET A 134 3.01 8.18 -11.02
N GLY A 135 1.73 7.87 -11.15
CA GLY A 135 1.24 6.73 -11.93
C GLY A 135 1.56 6.81 -13.42
N SER A 136 1.64 8.02 -13.96
CA SER A 136 1.92 8.29 -15.39
C SER A 136 3.42 8.36 -15.73
N MET A 137 4.32 8.25 -14.74
CA MET A 137 5.78 8.38 -14.96
C MET A 137 6.36 7.32 -15.91
N MET A 138 5.70 6.16 -16.04
CA MET A 138 6.14 5.04 -16.89
C MET A 138 5.41 4.95 -18.22
N THR A 139 4.65 5.97 -18.61
CA THR A 139 3.87 5.98 -19.87
C THR A 139 4.77 5.87 -21.10
N ASP A 140 5.94 6.51 -21.07
CA ASP A 140 6.92 6.51 -22.17
C ASP A 140 7.86 5.28 -22.15
N GLY A 141 7.70 4.39 -21.18
CA GLY A 141 8.50 3.18 -21.03
C GLY A 141 8.73 2.82 -19.56
N VAL A 142 8.66 1.54 -19.26
CA VAL A 142 8.84 1.03 -17.90
C VAL A 142 10.34 0.86 -17.61
N ILE A 143 10.83 1.50 -16.55
CA ILE A 143 12.22 1.41 -16.09
C ILE A 143 12.36 0.17 -15.22
N GLY A 144 13.09 -0.84 -15.71
CA GLY A 144 13.33 -2.09 -14.97
C GLY A 144 12.05 -2.88 -14.68
N GLY A 145 12.05 -3.56 -13.55
CA GLY A 145 10.92 -4.38 -13.12
C GLY A 145 10.98 -4.73 -11.64
N GLN A 146 9.98 -5.48 -11.19
CA GLN A 146 9.93 -6.06 -9.83
C GLN A 146 9.68 -7.57 -9.90
N MET A 147 10.23 -8.27 -8.91
CA MET A 147 10.05 -9.71 -8.71
C MET A 147 9.84 -9.98 -7.22
N ILE A 148 8.87 -10.83 -6.88
CA ILE A 148 8.55 -11.20 -5.50
C ILE A 148 8.99 -12.64 -5.20
N TYR A 149 9.53 -12.85 -3.99
CA TYR A 149 9.99 -14.14 -3.50
C TYR A 149 9.73 -14.32 -2.00
N PRO A 150 9.20 -15.50 -1.56
CA PRO A 150 8.96 -15.76 -0.14
C PRO A 150 10.24 -16.13 0.61
N VAL A 151 10.35 -15.63 1.84
CA VAL A 151 11.41 -15.94 2.80
C VAL A 151 10.83 -16.39 4.15
N ILE A 152 9.79 -17.21 4.08
CA ILE A 152 9.04 -17.77 5.21
C ILE A 152 8.92 -19.28 5.08
N ASN A 153 8.71 -19.96 6.20
CA ASN A 153 8.34 -21.35 6.26
C ASN A 153 6.82 -21.56 6.10
N GLU A 154 6.36 -22.80 6.20
CA GLU A 154 4.94 -23.17 6.07
C GLU A 154 4.05 -22.59 7.18
N ASP A 155 4.61 -22.28 8.33
CA ASP A 155 3.94 -21.64 9.47
C ASP A 155 3.93 -20.11 9.40
N TRP A 156 4.33 -19.55 8.26
CA TRP A 156 4.44 -18.11 8.02
C TRP A 156 5.45 -17.39 8.93
N GLN A 157 6.36 -18.14 9.52
CA GLN A 157 7.47 -17.60 10.27
C GLN A 157 8.62 -17.25 9.30
N GLN A 158 9.33 -16.15 9.58
CA GLN A 158 10.50 -15.78 8.79
C GLN A 158 11.56 -16.89 8.85
N ASP A 159 12.04 -17.28 7.68
CA ASP A 159 13.16 -18.20 7.53
C ASP A 159 14.45 -17.39 7.29
N ASP A 160 15.21 -17.19 8.36
CA ASP A 160 16.42 -16.35 8.33
C ASP A 160 17.53 -16.97 7.46
N GLU A 161 17.62 -18.29 7.37
CA GLU A 161 18.60 -18.96 6.51
C GLU A 161 18.25 -18.81 5.02
N VAL A 162 16.98 -18.98 4.66
CA VAL A 162 16.50 -18.71 3.30
C VAL A 162 16.73 -17.24 2.95
N ARG A 163 16.33 -16.31 3.84
CA ARG A 163 16.51 -14.88 3.63
C ARG A 163 17.99 -14.53 3.39
N LYS A 164 18.88 -15.02 4.23
CA LYS A 164 20.34 -14.79 4.12
C LYS A 164 20.88 -15.31 2.79
N GLN A 165 20.47 -16.51 2.38
CA GLN A 165 20.90 -17.09 1.12
C GLN A 165 20.40 -16.31 -0.08
N VAL A 166 19.15 -15.86 -0.06
CA VAL A 166 18.54 -15.05 -1.14
C VAL A 166 19.28 -13.72 -1.29
N LEU A 167 19.61 -13.06 -0.18
CA LEU A 167 20.39 -11.81 -0.19
C LEU A 167 21.81 -12.04 -0.72
N ALA A 168 22.46 -13.16 -0.36
CA ALA A 168 23.76 -13.51 -0.90
C ALA A 168 23.72 -13.70 -2.43
N TRP A 169 22.68 -14.33 -2.96
CA TRP A 169 22.48 -14.45 -4.41
C TRP A 169 22.25 -13.09 -5.09
N MET A 170 21.52 -12.19 -4.45
CA MET A 170 21.37 -10.82 -4.95
C MET A 170 22.74 -10.11 -5.04
N ASP A 171 23.57 -10.24 -4.01
CA ASP A 171 24.91 -9.66 -3.99
C ASP A 171 25.81 -10.26 -5.09
N GLU A 172 25.74 -11.57 -5.33
CA GLU A 172 26.46 -12.23 -6.43
C GLU A 172 26.00 -11.72 -7.80
N VAL A 173 24.69 -11.53 -8.00
CA VAL A 173 24.15 -10.97 -9.25
C VAL A 173 24.68 -9.57 -9.50
N ASN A 174 24.80 -8.75 -8.47
CA ASN A 174 25.33 -7.39 -8.59
C ASN A 174 26.85 -7.32 -8.88
N GLN A 175 27.56 -8.47 -8.87
CA GLN A 175 28.94 -8.57 -9.39
C GLN A 175 28.97 -8.82 -10.90
N ILE A 176 27.85 -9.15 -11.52
CA ILE A 176 27.77 -9.38 -12.97
C ILE A 176 27.71 -8.01 -13.68
N ALA A 177 28.59 -7.80 -14.66
CA ALA A 177 28.61 -6.56 -15.41
C ALA A 177 27.27 -6.29 -16.09
N GLY A 178 26.70 -5.12 -15.85
CA GLY A 178 25.40 -4.69 -16.42
C GLY A 178 24.17 -5.20 -15.65
N ALA A 179 24.31 -6.06 -14.66
CA ALA A 179 23.19 -6.48 -13.81
C ALA A 179 23.06 -5.56 -12.59
N GLU A 180 21.84 -5.17 -12.26
CA GLU A 180 21.54 -4.34 -11.11
C GLU A 180 20.21 -4.79 -10.46
N VAL A 181 20.27 -5.19 -9.19
CA VAL A 181 19.11 -5.61 -8.38
C VAL A 181 19.23 -5.08 -6.96
N HIS A 182 18.12 -4.59 -6.44
CA HIS A 182 17.99 -4.07 -5.08
C HIS A 182 16.79 -4.70 -4.38
N ILE A 183 16.77 -4.65 -3.04
CA ILE A 183 15.52 -4.83 -2.31
C ILE A 183 14.64 -3.61 -2.63
N SER A 184 13.45 -3.88 -3.13
CA SER A 184 12.43 -2.86 -3.40
C SER A 184 11.48 -2.70 -2.21
N ILE A 185 10.90 -3.81 -1.74
CA ILE A 185 9.94 -3.80 -0.63
C ILE A 185 10.22 -4.95 0.33
N GLU A 186 10.23 -4.65 1.62
CA GLU A 186 10.11 -5.63 2.71
C GLU A 186 8.62 -5.83 2.99
N LEU A 187 8.06 -6.96 2.59
CA LEU A 187 6.62 -7.18 2.52
C LEU A 187 6.20 -8.42 3.35
N GLY A 188 6.17 -8.29 4.67
CA GLY A 188 5.86 -9.40 5.55
C GLY A 188 6.87 -10.54 5.39
N GLY A 189 6.41 -11.71 4.98
CA GLY A 189 7.25 -12.87 4.69
C GLY A 189 7.83 -12.91 3.29
N TYR A 190 7.71 -11.81 2.51
CA TYR A 190 8.19 -11.70 1.14
C TYR A 190 9.24 -10.61 1.00
N LEU A 191 10.18 -10.83 0.10
CA LEU A 191 11.04 -9.79 -0.46
C LEU A 191 10.55 -9.46 -1.87
N VAL A 192 10.40 -8.17 -2.15
CA VAL A 192 10.21 -7.69 -3.51
C VAL A 192 11.53 -7.09 -3.97
N PHE A 193 12.08 -7.63 -5.05
CA PHE A 193 13.28 -7.12 -5.69
C PHE A 193 12.91 -6.16 -6.82
N GLY A 194 13.66 -5.09 -6.95
CA GLY A 194 13.61 -4.19 -8.10
C GLY A 194 14.94 -4.18 -8.81
N GLY A 195 14.94 -4.24 -10.12
CA GLY A 195 16.17 -4.28 -10.87
C GLY A 195 15.99 -4.03 -12.36
N ASN A 196 17.14 -3.96 -13.07
CA ASN A 196 17.10 -3.97 -14.51
C ASN A 196 16.82 -5.39 -15.04
N LYS A 197 16.59 -5.50 -16.35
CA LYS A 197 16.24 -6.76 -16.99
C LYS A 197 17.29 -7.85 -16.76
N GLU A 198 18.55 -7.50 -16.91
CA GLU A 198 19.69 -8.39 -16.76
C GLU A 198 19.83 -8.89 -15.33
N GLY A 199 19.68 -7.99 -14.36
CA GLY A 199 19.75 -8.30 -12.93
C GLY A 199 18.61 -9.22 -12.48
N LEU A 200 17.37 -8.90 -12.83
CA LEU A 200 16.22 -9.73 -12.48
C LEU A 200 16.29 -11.13 -13.12
N ALA A 201 16.68 -11.23 -14.39
CA ALA A 201 16.85 -12.51 -15.07
C ALA A 201 17.96 -13.36 -14.43
N ALA A 202 19.08 -12.76 -14.05
CA ALA A 202 20.17 -13.47 -13.37
C ALA A 202 19.75 -13.94 -11.96
N LEU A 203 19.00 -13.13 -11.22
CA LEU A 203 18.49 -13.52 -9.90
C LEU A 203 17.46 -14.63 -10.00
N GLU A 204 16.54 -14.55 -10.96
CA GLU A 204 15.52 -15.58 -11.20
C GLU A 204 16.15 -16.96 -11.44
N GLN A 205 17.27 -17.02 -12.16
CA GLN A 205 17.99 -18.28 -12.40
C GLN A 205 18.63 -18.88 -11.13
N LYS A 206 18.94 -18.07 -10.13
CA LYS A 206 19.53 -18.53 -8.86
C LYS A 206 18.47 -18.95 -7.85
N LEU A 207 17.28 -18.37 -7.91
CA LEU A 207 16.21 -18.64 -6.95
C LEU A 207 15.53 -19.98 -7.21
N PRO A 208 15.49 -20.91 -6.23
CA PRO A 208 14.70 -22.13 -6.34
C PRO A 208 13.21 -21.83 -6.57
N VAL A 209 12.56 -22.64 -7.41
CA VAL A 209 11.11 -22.56 -7.55
C VAL A 209 10.45 -23.08 -6.27
N VAL A 210 9.61 -22.27 -5.65
CA VAL A 210 8.86 -22.62 -4.43
C VAL A 210 7.38 -22.37 -4.63
N GLN A 211 6.54 -23.21 -4.01
CA GLN A 211 5.08 -23.13 -4.09
C GLN A 211 4.54 -23.16 -5.53
N ASP A 212 5.27 -23.76 -6.46
CA ASP A 212 4.96 -23.82 -7.91
C ASP A 212 4.66 -22.44 -8.56
N ARG A 213 5.10 -21.37 -7.93
CA ARG A 213 4.72 -20.00 -8.30
C ARG A 213 5.89 -19.00 -8.25
N TYR A 214 6.77 -19.14 -7.28
CA TYR A 214 7.85 -18.17 -7.06
C TYR A 214 9.19 -18.70 -7.54
N PRO A 215 10.11 -17.82 -8.03
CA PRO A 215 10.00 -16.36 -8.13
C PRO A 215 8.93 -15.92 -9.11
N MET A 216 8.27 -14.77 -8.84
CA MET A 216 7.20 -14.24 -9.70
C MET A 216 7.50 -12.79 -10.10
N ASN A 217 7.60 -12.55 -11.39
CA ASN A 217 7.71 -11.20 -11.95
C ASN A 217 6.37 -10.47 -11.88
N LEU A 218 6.38 -9.20 -11.50
CA LEU A 218 5.18 -8.37 -11.36
C LEU A 218 4.92 -7.63 -12.67
N PHE A 219 3.80 -7.95 -13.32
CA PHE A 219 3.43 -7.38 -14.61
C PHE A 219 3.18 -5.87 -14.53
N ASN A 220 3.69 -5.10 -15.49
CA ASN A 220 3.58 -3.64 -15.54
C ASN A 220 4.15 -2.89 -14.33
N HIS A 221 5.05 -3.51 -13.56
CA HIS A 221 5.78 -2.83 -12.50
C HIS A 221 7.16 -2.39 -12.98
N ALA A 222 7.56 -1.17 -12.62
CA ALA A 222 8.93 -0.69 -12.77
C ALA A 222 9.80 -1.16 -11.59
N ALA A 223 11.09 -0.85 -11.62
CA ALA A 223 12.01 -1.05 -10.50
C ALA A 223 11.74 -0.03 -9.37
N PHE A 224 10.51 -0.01 -8.84
CA PHE A 224 10.08 0.92 -7.80
C PHE A 224 10.95 0.78 -6.55
N HIS A 225 11.11 1.88 -5.82
CA HIS A 225 11.86 1.95 -4.56
C HIS A 225 13.32 1.50 -4.71
N THR A 226 13.93 1.84 -5.83
CA THR A 226 15.34 1.58 -6.13
C THR A 226 16.02 2.82 -6.74
N PRO A 227 17.37 2.90 -6.68
CA PRO A 227 18.11 3.99 -7.30
C PRO A 227 17.90 4.12 -8.82
N LEU A 228 17.41 3.08 -9.50
CA LEU A 228 17.05 3.12 -10.93
C LEU A 228 15.99 4.19 -11.24
N LEU A 229 15.18 4.59 -10.25
CA LEU A 229 14.16 5.63 -10.40
C LEU A 229 14.63 7.04 -9.97
N GLN A 230 15.93 7.28 -9.85
CA GLN A 230 16.46 8.61 -9.50
C GLN A 230 15.95 9.70 -10.45
N GLY A 231 16.00 9.44 -11.76
CA GLY A 231 15.48 10.38 -12.77
C GLY A 231 13.96 10.62 -12.64
N THR A 232 13.21 9.60 -12.24
CA THR A 232 11.76 9.71 -11.97
C THR A 232 11.50 10.63 -10.77
N SER A 233 12.27 10.47 -9.69
CA SER A 233 12.19 11.34 -8.51
C SER A 233 12.47 12.80 -8.87
N GLU A 234 13.54 13.05 -9.62
CA GLU A 234 13.90 14.41 -10.07
C GLU A 234 12.82 15.03 -10.95
N LYS A 235 12.28 14.26 -11.91
CA LYS A 235 11.17 14.69 -12.76
C LYS A 235 9.91 15.00 -11.93
N ALA A 236 9.56 14.16 -10.97
CA ALA A 236 8.42 14.38 -10.09
C ALA A 236 8.53 15.70 -9.33
N LYS A 237 9.71 16.04 -8.80
CA LYS A 237 9.96 17.31 -8.09
C LYS A 237 9.84 18.55 -8.99
N THR A 238 10.00 18.41 -10.30
CA THR A 238 9.74 19.51 -11.24
C THR A 238 8.26 19.69 -11.56
N MET A 239 7.46 18.63 -11.44
CA MET A 239 6.04 18.62 -11.81
C MET A 239 5.11 18.89 -10.63
N LEU A 240 5.49 18.50 -9.42
CA LEU A 240 4.67 18.56 -8.22
C LEU A 240 5.22 19.58 -7.23
N ALA A 241 4.40 20.57 -6.91
CA ALA A 241 4.80 21.66 -6.02
C ALA A 241 4.69 21.27 -4.53
N LYS A 242 5.58 21.81 -3.69
CA LYS A 242 5.51 21.64 -2.23
C LYS A 242 4.19 22.14 -1.63
N SER A 243 3.57 23.12 -2.24
CA SER A 243 2.28 23.69 -1.80
C SER A 243 1.09 22.72 -1.91
N LEU A 244 1.26 21.56 -2.53
CA LEU A 244 0.25 20.50 -2.52
C LEU A 244 0.07 19.87 -1.13
N PHE A 245 1.09 19.94 -0.28
CA PHE A 245 1.13 19.26 1.01
C PHE A 245 0.60 20.14 2.13
N ASP A 246 -0.30 19.57 2.92
CA ASP A 246 -0.81 20.10 4.17
C ASP A 246 -0.39 19.20 5.34
N LYS A 247 -0.56 19.69 6.58
CA LYS A 247 -0.35 18.84 7.76
C LYS A 247 -1.41 17.75 7.83
N PRO A 248 -1.03 16.50 8.12
CA PRO A 248 -1.99 15.42 8.29
C PRO A 248 -2.92 15.71 9.47
N GLN A 249 -4.15 15.20 9.40
CA GLN A 249 -5.12 15.24 10.49
C GLN A 249 -5.05 13.99 11.38
N VAL A 250 -4.45 12.94 10.87
CA VAL A 250 -4.23 11.67 11.55
C VAL A 250 -2.75 11.31 11.40
N PRO A 251 -2.10 10.73 12.43
CA PRO A 251 -0.73 10.26 12.32
C PRO A 251 -0.55 9.31 11.13
N MET A 252 0.55 9.48 10.41
CA MET A 252 0.90 8.63 9.27
C MET A 252 2.22 7.91 9.55
N ILE A 253 2.31 6.64 9.15
CA ILE A 253 3.53 5.84 9.25
C ILE A 253 4.03 5.57 7.83
N ASP A 254 5.28 5.94 7.56
CA ASP A 254 5.87 5.79 6.23
C ASP A 254 6.63 4.46 6.03
N GLY A 255 7.25 4.31 4.87
CA GLY A 255 8.01 3.12 4.49
C GLY A 255 9.37 2.96 5.18
N GLU A 256 9.78 3.88 6.02
CA GLU A 256 10.93 3.76 6.91
C GLU A 256 10.49 3.49 8.36
N GLY A 257 9.17 3.48 8.63
CA GLY A 257 8.59 3.37 9.97
C GLY A 257 8.59 4.69 10.74
N GLN A 258 8.85 5.81 10.08
CA GLN A 258 8.74 7.14 10.70
C GLN A 258 7.28 7.53 10.87
N ILE A 259 6.96 8.13 12.02
CA ILE A 259 5.64 8.65 12.31
C ILE A 259 5.60 10.15 12.01
N TRP A 260 4.65 10.56 11.17
CA TRP A 260 4.36 11.95 10.84
C TRP A 260 3.14 12.40 11.65
N GLN A 261 3.41 13.16 12.72
CA GLN A 261 2.36 13.63 13.63
C GLN A 261 1.62 14.86 13.07
N PRO A 262 0.31 15.00 13.33
CA PRO A 262 -0.49 16.12 12.81
C PRO A 262 0.08 17.50 13.11
N TYR A 263 0.56 17.73 14.32
CA TYR A 263 1.08 19.04 14.71
C TYR A 263 2.57 19.24 14.46
N GLY A 264 3.33 18.14 14.47
CA GLY A 264 4.79 18.15 14.36
C GLY A 264 5.36 17.93 12.97
N ALA A 265 4.52 17.60 11.98
CA ALA A 265 4.99 17.30 10.63
C ALA A 265 5.65 18.52 9.98
N ASP A 266 6.90 18.36 9.55
CA ASP A 266 7.61 19.28 8.69
C ASP A 266 7.22 19.01 7.23
N LEU A 267 6.56 19.96 6.58
CA LEU A 267 6.01 19.78 5.23
C LEU A 267 7.11 19.71 4.16
N ASP A 268 8.23 20.39 4.35
CA ASP A 268 9.37 20.25 3.43
C ASP A 268 10.00 18.88 3.52
N ALA A 269 10.16 18.34 4.72
CA ALA A 269 10.65 16.99 4.94
C ALA A 269 9.66 15.93 4.40
N LEU A 270 8.35 16.14 4.57
CA LEU A 270 7.31 15.24 4.04
C LEU A 270 7.32 15.20 2.50
N TYR A 271 7.45 16.35 1.87
CA TYR A 271 7.61 16.47 0.42
C TYR A 271 8.88 15.75 -0.06
N ASP A 272 10.01 16.02 0.58
CA ASP A 272 11.30 15.43 0.20
C ASP A 272 11.33 13.92 0.41
N TYR A 273 10.70 13.40 1.47
CA TYR A 273 10.49 11.98 1.63
C TYR A 273 9.63 11.40 0.52
N THR A 274 8.45 11.98 0.29
CA THR A 274 7.44 11.43 -0.64
C THR A 274 7.94 11.35 -2.08
N LEU A 275 8.60 12.39 -2.57
CA LEU A 275 9.09 12.45 -3.96
C LEU A 275 10.58 12.07 -4.11
N GLY A 276 11.27 11.86 -3.00
CA GLY A 276 12.67 11.47 -2.96
C GLY A 276 12.84 10.05 -2.42
N THR A 277 13.09 9.91 -1.13
CA THR A 277 13.41 8.63 -0.47
C THR A 277 12.40 7.52 -0.79
N GLN A 278 11.11 7.82 -0.73
CA GLN A 278 10.05 6.87 -1.03
C GLN A 278 10.16 6.30 -2.46
N VAL A 279 10.62 7.10 -3.42
CA VAL A 279 10.74 6.68 -4.82
C VAL A 279 12.00 5.83 -5.08
N VAL A 280 13.12 6.16 -4.43
CA VAL A 280 14.47 5.63 -4.79
C VAL A 280 15.09 4.70 -3.75
N ALA A 281 14.50 4.56 -2.57
CA ALA A 281 15.00 3.73 -1.50
C ALA A 281 14.02 2.60 -1.14
N PRO A 282 14.49 1.50 -0.54
CA PRO A 282 13.64 0.39 -0.14
C PRO A 282 12.46 0.83 0.73
N TYR A 283 11.28 0.32 0.41
CA TYR A 283 10.06 0.53 1.19
C TYR A 283 9.90 -0.60 2.20
N ASN A 284 9.98 -0.31 3.49
CA ASN A 284 9.85 -1.32 4.53
C ASN A 284 8.42 -1.36 5.09
N PHE A 285 7.52 -2.03 4.39
CA PHE A 285 6.13 -2.21 4.84
C PHE A 285 6.05 -3.01 6.15
N SER A 286 6.92 -4.01 6.32
CA SER A 286 6.99 -4.79 7.56
C SER A 286 7.30 -3.90 8.77
N LYS A 287 8.20 -2.93 8.60
CA LYS A 287 8.53 -1.94 9.66
C LYS A 287 7.36 -1.01 9.94
N ALA A 288 6.64 -0.58 8.90
CA ALA A 288 5.45 0.25 9.09
C ALA A 288 4.37 -0.48 9.90
N ILE A 289 4.15 -1.77 9.66
CA ILE A 289 3.21 -2.59 10.45
C ILE A 289 3.72 -2.81 11.89
N GLU A 290 5.02 -3.05 12.08
CA GLU A 290 5.62 -3.14 13.42
C GLU A 290 5.34 -1.86 14.24
N VAL A 291 5.60 -0.69 13.65
CA VAL A 291 5.33 0.61 14.29
C VAL A 291 3.83 0.78 14.56
N ALA A 292 2.98 0.41 13.61
CA ALA A 292 1.53 0.50 13.74
C ALA A 292 1.02 -0.26 14.97
N ILE A 293 1.45 -1.51 15.15
CA ILE A 293 0.97 -2.34 16.28
C ILE A 293 1.64 -1.95 17.60
N LYS A 294 2.94 -1.65 17.62
CA LYS A 294 3.69 -1.39 18.85
C LYS A 294 3.49 0.01 19.41
N GLU A 295 3.41 1.03 18.55
CA GLU A 295 3.25 2.42 18.99
C GLU A 295 1.78 2.79 19.23
N TYR A 296 0.86 2.21 18.48
CA TYR A 296 -0.56 2.56 18.57
C TYR A 296 -1.41 1.53 19.31
N ALA A 297 -0.93 0.28 19.46
CA ALA A 297 -1.66 -0.83 20.12
C ALA A 297 -3.15 -0.86 19.70
N PRO A 298 -3.45 -1.00 18.38
CA PRO A 298 -4.81 -0.94 17.89
C PRO A 298 -5.62 -2.17 18.31
N ASP A 299 -6.95 -2.01 18.42
CA ASP A 299 -7.88 -3.12 18.64
C ASP A 299 -8.08 -3.92 17.34
N LYS A 300 -8.00 -3.26 16.19
CA LYS A 300 -8.12 -3.86 14.85
C LYS A 300 -7.20 -3.17 13.85
N LEU A 301 -6.86 -3.88 12.77
CA LEU A 301 -6.25 -3.32 11.57
C LEU A 301 -7.28 -3.35 10.44
N ILE A 302 -7.55 -2.21 9.81
CA ILE A 302 -8.46 -2.13 8.66
C ILE A 302 -7.62 -1.98 7.40
N ILE A 303 -7.73 -2.95 6.48
CA ILE A 303 -7.09 -2.89 5.16
C ILE A 303 -8.14 -2.40 4.17
N LEU A 304 -7.89 -1.24 3.56
CA LEU A 304 -8.76 -0.71 2.51
C LEU A 304 -8.67 -1.59 1.25
N GLY A 305 -9.79 -1.71 0.51
CA GLY A 305 -9.76 -2.24 -0.83
C GLY A 305 -9.17 -1.22 -1.84
N PRO A 306 -9.13 -1.61 -3.10
CA PRO A 306 -9.69 -2.82 -3.68
C PRO A 306 -8.85 -4.05 -3.35
N GLY A 307 -9.45 -5.24 -3.45
CA GLY A 307 -8.79 -6.50 -3.15
C GLY A 307 -8.42 -6.69 -1.68
N ALA A 308 -7.70 -7.77 -1.38
CA ALA A 308 -7.30 -8.14 -0.02
C ALA A 308 -5.87 -8.74 0.04
N THR A 309 -5.03 -8.43 -0.93
CA THR A 309 -3.71 -9.07 -1.10
C THR A 309 -2.71 -8.76 0.03
N LEU A 310 -2.88 -7.64 0.74
CA LEU A 310 -2.02 -7.27 1.87
C LEU A 310 -2.29 -8.10 3.14
N GLY A 311 -3.42 -8.79 3.23
CA GLY A 311 -3.80 -9.54 4.43
C GLY A 311 -2.75 -10.55 4.88
N GLY A 312 -2.20 -11.32 3.92
CA GLY A 312 -1.14 -12.30 4.19
C GLY A 312 0.15 -11.65 4.72
N ALA A 313 0.60 -10.57 4.09
CA ALA A 313 1.81 -9.85 4.51
C ALA A 313 1.65 -9.24 5.91
N VAL A 314 0.49 -8.66 6.20
CA VAL A 314 0.18 -8.13 7.54
C VAL A 314 0.16 -9.26 8.57
N ALA A 315 -0.50 -10.38 8.28
CA ALA A 315 -0.54 -11.54 9.17
C ALA A 315 0.86 -12.07 9.50
N GLN A 316 1.74 -12.15 8.52
CA GLN A 316 3.13 -12.56 8.72
C GLN A 316 3.90 -11.60 9.62
N CYS A 317 3.62 -10.29 9.55
CA CYS A 317 4.16 -9.32 10.51
C CYS A 317 3.63 -9.57 11.93
N LEU A 318 2.33 -9.87 12.10
CA LEU A 318 1.76 -10.19 13.40
C LEU A 318 2.40 -11.43 14.02
N ILE A 319 2.60 -12.47 13.23
CA ILE A 319 3.28 -13.72 13.65
C ILE A 319 4.73 -13.43 14.05
N ARG A 320 5.46 -12.66 13.23
CA ARG A 320 6.86 -12.30 13.52
C ARG A 320 7.00 -11.59 14.88
N HIS A 321 6.05 -10.77 15.25
CA HIS A 321 6.05 -10.03 16.52
C HIS A 321 5.25 -10.71 17.62
N GLN A 322 4.76 -11.93 17.39
CA GLN A 322 3.94 -12.71 18.33
C GLN A 322 2.76 -11.89 18.89
N TRP A 323 2.18 -11.03 18.04
CA TRP A 323 1.12 -10.13 18.42
C TRP A 323 -0.12 -10.92 18.87
N LEU A 324 -0.68 -10.57 20.03
CA LEU A 324 -1.80 -11.30 20.66
C LEU A 324 -1.53 -12.81 20.81
N GLY A 325 -0.26 -13.21 20.93
CA GLY A 325 0.14 -14.60 21.09
C GLY A 325 0.18 -15.43 19.80
N MET A 326 -0.07 -14.82 18.64
CA MET A 326 0.01 -15.53 17.34
C MET A 326 1.46 -15.85 16.99
N GLN A 327 1.81 -17.12 16.87
CA GLN A 327 3.15 -17.60 16.54
C GLN A 327 3.21 -18.34 15.21
N THR A 328 2.07 -18.82 14.72
CA THR A 328 1.96 -19.64 13.51
C THR A 328 0.81 -19.17 12.62
N LYS A 329 0.81 -19.65 11.38
CA LYS A 329 -0.32 -19.50 10.46
C LYS A 329 -1.63 -20.03 11.05
N ALA A 330 -1.56 -21.15 11.76
CA ALA A 330 -2.74 -21.77 12.40
C ALA A 330 -3.31 -20.87 13.50
N ASP A 331 -2.45 -20.25 14.32
CA ASP A 331 -2.89 -19.30 15.36
C ASP A 331 -3.59 -18.10 14.73
N PHE A 332 -3.02 -17.55 13.65
CA PHE A 332 -3.63 -16.44 12.93
C PHE A 332 -5.01 -16.82 12.36
N ILE A 333 -5.13 -17.97 11.71
CA ILE A 333 -6.41 -18.44 11.15
C ILE A 333 -7.46 -18.62 12.24
N SER A 334 -7.09 -19.20 13.39
CA SER A 334 -7.99 -19.37 14.54
C SER A 334 -8.47 -18.02 15.07
N GLN A 335 -7.54 -17.09 15.30
CA GLN A 335 -7.85 -15.73 15.76
C GLN A 335 -8.79 -15.00 14.78
N GLN A 336 -8.51 -15.07 13.48
CA GLN A 336 -9.34 -14.43 12.45
C GLN A 336 -10.77 -15.02 12.41
N LYS A 337 -10.92 -16.30 12.70
CA LYS A 337 -12.22 -16.98 12.71
C LYS A 337 -13.04 -16.65 13.96
N GLU A 338 -12.40 -16.57 15.12
CA GLU A 338 -13.08 -16.32 16.41
C GLU A 338 -13.38 -14.83 16.59
N GLU A 339 -12.36 -14.00 16.45
CA GLU A 339 -12.45 -12.56 16.55
C GLU A 339 -11.46 -11.90 15.59
N PRO A 340 -11.86 -11.52 14.36
CA PRO A 340 -10.93 -11.04 13.36
C PRO A 340 -10.22 -9.78 13.82
N PHE A 341 -8.88 -9.82 13.84
CA PHE A 341 -8.03 -8.68 14.13
C PHE A 341 -7.78 -7.83 12.88
N ILE A 342 -7.64 -8.48 11.72
CA ILE A 342 -7.55 -7.83 10.41
C ILE A 342 -8.94 -7.81 9.79
N LEU A 343 -9.37 -6.61 9.38
CA LEU A 343 -10.62 -6.36 8.67
C LEU A 343 -10.29 -5.83 7.27
N ALA A 344 -10.30 -6.70 6.27
CA ALA A 344 -10.03 -6.35 4.88
C ALA A 344 -11.33 -5.96 4.18
N MET A 345 -11.44 -4.69 3.76
CA MET A 345 -12.65 -4.17 3.11
C MET A 345 -12.88 -4.73 1.69
N GLY A 346 -11.87 -5.32 1.08
CA GLY A 346 -12.01 -6.08 -0.17
C GLY A 346 -12.70 -7.44 0.00
N LEU A 347 -12.88 -7.93 1.24
CA LEU A 347 -13.61 -9.16 1.56
C LEU A 347 -14.99 -8.81 2.13
N GLU A 348 -16.04 -9.30 1.48
CA GLU A 348 -17.42 -8.90 1.79
C GLU A 348 -17.81 -9.12 3.26
N ASP A 349 -17.47 -10.26 3.83
CA ASP A 349 -17.82 -10.59 5.22
C ASP A 349 -17.08 -9.69 6.23
N GLN A 350 -15.81 -9.35 5.95
CA GLN A 350 -15.04 -8.44 6.81
C GLN A 350 -15.46 -6.98 6.60
N ARG A 351 -15.80 -6.61 5.36
CA ARG A 351 -16.32 -5.28 5.04
C ARG A 351 -17.57 -4.93 5.85
N LYS A 352 -18.50 -5.85 5.98
CA LYS A 352 -19.75 -5.68 6.77
C LYS A 352 -19.48 -5.31 8.24
N LEU A 353 -18.33 -5.70 8.78
CA LEU A 353 -17.91 -5.35 10.14
C LEU A 353 -17.33 -3.94 10.25
N VAL A 354 -16.96 -3.31 9.14
CA VAL A 354 -16.27 -2.01 9.11
C VAL A 354 -17.22 -0.87 8.78
N ILE A 355 -18.16 -1.09 7.88
CA ILE A 355 -19.11 -0.06 7.43
C ILE A 355 -20.28 0.10 8.41
N ALA A 356 -20.91 1.27 8.41
CA ALA A 356 -22.16 1.44 9.14
C ALA A 356 -23.21 0.47 8.57
N GLY A 357 -23.88 -0.28 9.45
CA GLY A 357 -25.01 -1.10 9.02
C GLY A 357 -26.07 -0.21 8.37
N ASP A 358 -26.65 -0.67 7.25
CA ASP A 358 -27.84 -0.05 6.69
C ASP A 358 -28.92 0.00 7.78
N SER A 359 -29.26 1.20 8.25
CA SER A 359 -30.36 1.44 9.17
C SER A 359 -31.75 1.24 8.52
N SER A 360 -31.82 0.49 7.43
CA SER A 360 -33.03 0.14 6.70
C SER A 360 -33.39 -1.34 6.95
N GLY A 361 -33.90 -1.62 8.15
CA GLY A 361 -34.32 -2.98 8.50
C GLY A 361 -34.97 -3.09 9.87
N SER A 362 -35.99 -2.28 10.14
CA SER A 362 -36.98 -2.56 11.19
C SER A 362 -38.38 -2.22 10.70
#